data_1c80bef1090e2c8cba0f36a11312c9a3
#
_entry.id   1c80bef1090e2c8cba0f36a11312c9a3
#
_cell.length_a   1.000
_cell.length_b   1.000
_cell.length_c   1.000
_cell.angle_alpha   90.00
_cell.angle_beta   90.00
_cell.angle_gamma   90.00
#
_symmetry.space_group_name_H-M   'P 1'
#
loop_
_entity.id
_entity.type
_entity.pdbx_description
1 polymer ?
#
loop_
_entity_poly.entity_id
_entity_poly.type
_entity_poly.pdbx_seq_one_letter_code
_entity_poly.pdbx_strand_id
1 'polypeptide(L)'
;MTPTTFAALLSKIRTGRPLIHHITNAVTINDCANVTLCIGAAPVMAEAPEEVREMVAMADALVLNIGTLSRQQVGAMLCAGREANACDVPVILDPVGAGATQMRTDSARMLLDALHIAVLKGNAGEVGVLAGADAQVRGVDFLGIGSDPVAVARAFAEDAGITVVISGATDIVTDGKRVLLVDNGHEMMGRLSGTGCMAASLAGAFAAVADDHVVSSAAALAAFGIAGEKAAAVASGPYSFRAALFDGLAALRPDDIVQGARVRVL
;
A
#
# COMPACT_ATOMS: atom_id res chain seq x y z
N MET A 1 -7.72 -19.10 4.59
CA MET A 1 -6.56 -18.32 4.08
C MET A 1 -5.31 -18.87 4.75
N THR A 2 -4.27 -19.20 4.00
CA THR A 2 -3.08 -19.86 4.56
C THR A 2 -1.81 -19.12 4.14
N PRO A 3 -0.73 -19.16 4.96
CA PRO A 3 0.58 -18.65 4.57
C PRO A 3 1.09 -19.21 3.23
N THR A 4 0.67 -20.42 2.86
CA THR A 4 0.98 -21.04 1.56
C THR A 4 0.38 -20.23 0.39
N THR A 5 -0.82 -19.67 0.55
CA THR A 5 -1.42 -18.79 -0.47
C THR A 5 -0.56 -17.53 -0.69
N PHE A 6 -0.07 -16.92 0.39
CA PHE A 6 0.80 -15.73 0.32
C PHE A 6 2.14 -16.04 -0.36
N ALA A 7 2.73 -17.19 -0.02
CA ALA A 7 3.96 -17.68 -0.66
C ALA A 7 3.78 -17.92 -2.17
N ALA A 8 2.62 -18.43 -2.58
CA ALA A 8 2.31 -18.61 -3.99
C ALA A 8 2.20 -17.28 -4.74
N LEU A 9 1.66 -16.21 -4.11
CA LEU A 9 1.62 -14.88 -4.71
C LEU A 9 3.03 -14.30 -4.91
N LEU A 10 3.94 -14.44 -3.93
CA LEU A 10 5.33 -14.05 -4.12
C LEU A 10 5.97 -14.78 -5.32
N SER A 11 5.70 -16.08 -5.46
CA SER A 11 6.20 -16.86 -6.59
C SER A 11 5.64 -16.35 -7.93
N LYS A 12 4.34 -16.00 -7.98
CA LYS A 12 3.71 -15.41 -9.17
C LYS A 12 4.36 -14.08 -9.55
N ILE A 13 4.60 -13.18 -8.58
CA ILE A 13 5.27 -11.89 -8.81
C ILE A 13 6.64 -12.12 -9.46
N ARG A 14 7.45 -13.00 -8.90
CA ARG A 14 8.83 -13.25 -9.39
C ARG A 14 8.88 -13.92 -10.76
N THR A 15 7.91 -14.77 -11.06
CA THR A 15 7.82 -15.44 -12.37
C THR A 15 7.24 -14.50 -13.42
N GLY A 16 6.15 -13.78 -13.08
CA GLY A 16 5.43 -12.91 -14.00
C GLY A 16 6.05 -11.53 -14.17
N ARG A 17 6.79 -11.03 -13.16
CA ARG A 17 7.39 -9.69 -13.14
C ARG A 17 6.41 -8.58 -13.53
N PRO A 18 5.26 -8.46 -12.85
CA PRO A 18 4.22 -7.51 -13.21
C PRO A 18 4.76 -6.08 -13.25
N LEU A 19 4.28 -5.29 -14.21
CA LEU A 19 4.60 -3.88 -14.35
C LEU A 19 3.71 -3.05 -13.41
N ILE A 20 4.32 -2.33 -12.48
CA ILE A 20 3.62 -1.49 -11.52
C ILE A 20 3.85 -0.02 -11.88
N HIS A 21 2.79 0.64 -12.33
CA HIS A 21 2.81 2.07 -12.63
C HIS A 21 2.60 2.87 -11.35
N HIS A 22 3.51 3.80 -11.07
CA HIS A 22 3.44 4.66 -9.89
C HIS A 22 3.30 6.13 -10.31
N ILE A 23 2.30 6.80 -9.74
CA ILE A 23 2.25 8.26 -9.63
C ILE A 23 2.35 8.56 -8.14
N THR A 24 3.56 8.86 -7.66
CA THR A 24 3.89 8.85 -6.24
C THR A 24 4.61 10.13 -5.80
N ASN A 25 4.93 10.22 -4.53
CA ASN A 25 5.54 11.40 -3.94
C ASN A 25 7.06 11.46 -4.15
N ALA A 26 7.59 12.67 -4.29
CA ALA A 26 9.01 12.94 -4.56
C ALA A 26 9.96 12.54 -3.42
N VAL A 27 9.45 12.39 -2.18
CA VAL A 27 10.27 12.01 -1.02
C VAL A 27 10.70 10.54 -1.09
N THR A 28 9.80 9.66 -1.58
CA THR A 28 9.99 8.21 -1.51
C THR A 28 9.97 7.51 -2.87
N ILE A 29 9.91 8.25 -3.97
CA ILE A 29 9.83 7.70 -5.33
C ILE A 29 10.93 6.65 -5.62
N ASN A 30 12.16 6.93 -5.22
CA ASN A 30 13.27 5.99 -5.39
C ASN A 30 13.10 4.72 -4.54
N ASP A 31 12.63 4.86 -3.29
CA ASP A 31 12.38 3.73 -2.40
C ASP A 31 11.21 2.87 -2.90
N CYS A 32 10.15 3.49 -3.40
CA CYS A 32 9.03 2.79 -4.02
C CYS A 32 9.47 1.99 -5.26
N ALA A 33 10.33 2.56 -6.11
CA ALA A 33 10.90 1.84 -7.25
C ALA A 33 11.74 0.63 -6.79
N ASN A 34 12.65 0.86 -5.83
CA ASN A 34 13.55 -0.21 -5.38
C ASN A 34 12.82 -1.32 -4.62
N VAL A 35 11.83 -1.01 -3.77
CA VAL A 35 11.06 -2.05 -3.06
C VAL A 35 10.28 -2.92 -4.04
N THR A 36 9.75 -2.31 -5.12
CA THR A 36 9.06 -3.01 -6.21
C THR A 36 10.01 -3.94 -6.96
N LEU A 37 11.23 -3.47 -7.28
CA LEU A 37 12.28 -4.32 -7.88
C LEU A 37 12.69 -5.46 -6.96
N CYS A 38 12.91 -5.18 -5.68
CA CYS A 38 13.37 -6.18 -4.71
C CYS A 38 12.36 -7.31 -4.51
N ILE A 39 11.05 -7.03 -4.54
CA ILE A 39 10.05 -8.10 -4.44
C ILE A 39 9.96 -8.94 -5.72
N GLY A 40 10.46 -8.45 -6.86
CA GLY A 40 10.51 -9.15 -8.14
C GLY A 40 9.58 -8.60 -9.21
N ALA A 41 8.88 -7.47 -8.95
CA ALA A 41 8.07 -6.75 -9.91
C ALA A 41 8.89 -5.70 -10.70
N ALA A 42 8.30 -5.09 -11.71
CA ALA A 42 8.92 -4.04 -12.53
C ALA A 42 8.23 -2.69 -12.24
N PRO A 43 8.92 -1.68 -11.69
CA PRO A 43 8.33 -0.36 -11.47
C PRO A 43 8.46 0.53 -12.71
N VAL A 44 7.47 1.41 -12.91
CA VAL A 44 7.58 2.58 -13.79
C VAL A 44 7.03 3.81 -13.07
N MET A 45 7.79 4.92 -13.14
CA MET A 45 7.50 6.18 -12.47
C MET A 45 7.13 7.25 -13.51
N ALA A 46 5.97 7.06 -14.19
CA ALA A 46 5.48 7.96 -15.20
C ALA A 46 4.36 8.84 -14.63
N GLU A 47 4.58 10.17 -14.60
CA GLU A 47 3.61 11.12 -14.04
C GLU A 47 3.22 12.24 -15.01
N ALA A 48 3.84 12.30 -16.20
CA ALA A 48 3.50 13.32 -17.19
C ALA A 48 2.08 13.07 -17.74
N PRO A 49 1.18 14.07 -17.72
CA PRO A 49 -0.20 13.91 -18.18
C PRO A 49 -0.32 13.38 -19.62
N GLU A 50 0.71 13.61 -20.43
CA GLU A 50 0.77 13.23 -21.83
C GLU A 50 0.98 11.72 -22.04
N GLU A 51 1.58 11.02 -21.05
CA GLU A 51 1.94 9.60 -21.17
C GLU A 51 1.19 8.66 -20.22
N VAL A 52 0.61 9.17 -19.12
CA VAL A 52 0.06 8.32 -18.04
C VAL A 52 -1.01 7.34 -18.52
N ARG A 53 -1.78 7.68 -19.54
CA ARG A 53 -2.81 6.78 -20.10
C ARG A 53 -2.19 5.61 -20.86
N GLU A 54 -1.22 5.89 -21.72
CA GLU A 54 -0.51 4.87 -22.49
C GLU A 54 0.26 3.94 -21.54
N MET A 55 0.90 4.53 -20.52
CA MET A 55 1.68 3.77 -19.55
C MET A 55 0.82 2.83 -18.69
N VAL A 56 -0.31 3.33 -18.19
CA VAL A 56 -1.18 2.51 -17.33
C VAL A 56 -1.88 1.39 -18.11
N ALA A 57 -2.16 1.59 -19.40
CA ALA A 57 -2.74 0.56 -20.25
C ALA A 57 -1.81 -0.66 -20.46
N MET A 58 -0.51 -0.48 -20.21
CA MET A 58 0.49 -1.57 -20.27
C MET A 58 0.82 -2.14 -18.88
N ALA A 59 0.29 -1.52 -17.80
CA ALA A 59 0.63 -1.89 -16.43
C ALA A 59 -0.32 -2.97 -15.89
N ASP A 60 0.16 -3.75 -14.92
CA ASP A 60 -0.60 -4.76 -14.20
C ASP A 60 -1.21 -4.23 -12.89
N ALA A 61 -0.74 -3.07 -12.40
CA ALA A 61 -1.35 -2.31 -11.30
C ALA A 61 -0.94 -0.85 -11.34
N LEU A 62 -1.78 0.03 -10.79
CA LEU A 62 -1.54 1.46 -10.63
C LEU A 62 -1.49 1.84 -9.14
N VAL A 63 -0.41 2.51 -8.72
CA VAL A 63 -0.25 3.02 -7.35
C VAL A 63 -0.28 4.55 -7.38
N LEU A 64 -1.27 5.12 -6.69
CA LEU A 64 -1.48 6.56 -6.52
C LEU A 64 -1.14 6.98 -5.10
N ASN A 65 -0.18 7.88 -4.92
CA ASN A 65 0.24 8.37 -3.61
C ASN A 65 0.34 9.91 -3.61
N ILE A 66 -0.44 10.55 -2.75
CA ILE A 66 -0.58 12.01 -2.69
C ILE A 66 0.40 12.70 -1.71
N GLY A 67 1.51 12.05 -1.34
CA GLY A 67 2.43 12.55 -0.30
C GLY A 67 3.08 13.92 -0.59
N THR A 68 3.31 14.26 -1.86
CA THR A 68 3.78 15.58 -2.30
C THR A 68 2.94 16.12 -3.45
N LEU A 69 1.62 16.05 -3.29
CA LEU A 69 0.67 16.34 -4.35
C LEU A 69 0.80 17.77 -4.92
N SER A 70 0.51 17.89 -6.21
CA SER A 70 0.21 19.14 -6.90
C SER A 70 -1.10 18.99 -7.67
N ARG A 71 -1.73 20.10 -8.09
CA ARG A 71 -2.94 20.03 -8.91
C ARG A 71 -2.71 19.28 -10.22
N GLN A 72 -1.53 19.45 -10.84
CA GLN A 72 -1.15 18.75 -12.06
C GLN A 72 -1.03 17.25 -11.81
N GLN A 73 -0.35 16.84 -10.73
CA GLN A 73 -0.19 15.44 -10.37
C GLN A 73 -1.54 14.76 -10.05
N VAL A 74 -2.46 15.44 -9.32
CA VAL A 74 -3.81 14.91 -9.07
C VAL A 74 -4.58 14.78 -10.39
N GLY A 75 -4.43 15.72 -11.33
CA GLY A 75 -4.99 15.61 -12.68
C GLY A 75 -4.45 14.40 -13.45
N ALA A 76 -3.15 14.14 -13.39
CA ALA A 76 -2.53 12.96 -13.99
C ALA A 76 -3.03 11.66 -13.32
N MET A 77 -3.18 11.64 -11.99
CA MET A 77 -3.76 10.52 -11.24
C MET A 77 -5.19 10.19 -11.69
N LEU A 78 -6.03 11.21 -11.89
CA LEU A 78 -7.40 11.02 -12.40
C LEU A 78 -7.41 10.46 -13.84
N CYS A 79 -6.51 10.95 -14.71
CA CYS A 79 -6.37 10.43 -16.08
C CYS A 79 -5.92 8.97 -16.09
N ALA A 80 -4.85 8.65 -15.37
CA ALA A 80 -4.33 7.29 -15.24
C ALA A 80 -5.34 6.35 -14.59
N GLY A 81 -5.99 6.78 -13.50
CA GLY A 81 -6.95 5.96 -12.77
C GLY A 81 -8.19 5.61 -13.59
N ARG A 82 -8.71 6.54 -14.40
CA ARG A 82 -9.82 6.25 -15.32
C ARG A 82 -9.44 5.26 -16.41
N GLU A 83 -8.24 5.38 -16.96
CA GLU A 83 -7.73 4.42 -17.94
C GLU A 83 -7.48 3.05 -17.29
N ALA A 84 -6.90 3.02 -16.07
CA ALA A 84 -6.75 1.79 -15.29
C ALA A 84 -8.10 1.08 -15.10
N ASN A 85 -9.15 1.82 -14.70
CA ASN A 85 -10.49 1.24 -14.54
C ASN A 85 -11.09 0.75 -15.87
N ALA A 86 -10.80 1.43 -16.99
CA ALA A 86 -11.25 0.99 -18.32
C ALA A 86 -10.53 -0.28 -18.81
N CYS A 87 -9.32 -0.54 -18.31
CA CYS A 87 -8.49 -1.69 -18.65
C CYS A 87 -8.52 -2.79 -17.57
N ASP A 88 -9.39 -2.69 -16.56
CA ASP A 88 -9.46 -3.61 -15.40
C ASP A 88 -8.13 -3.73 -14.62
N VAL A 89 -7.28 -2.68 -14.66
CA VAL A 89 -6.04 -2.59 -13.89
C VAL A 89 -6.35 -2.15 -12.46
N PRO A 90 -5.96 -2.91 -11.41
CA PRO A 90 -6.24 -2.56 -10.03
C PRO A 90 -5.53 -1.27 -9.61
N VAL A 91 -6.28 -0.37 -8.96
CA VAL A 91 -5.78 0.91 -8.46
C VAL A 91 -5.61 0.86 -6.95
N ILE A 92 -4.41 1.16 -6.49
CA ILE A 92 -4.06 1.29 -5.08
C ILE A 92 -3.94 2.77 -4.75
N LEU A 93 -4.68 3.25 -3.75
CA LEU A 93 -4.61 4.64 -3.28
C LEU A 93 -3.96 4.71 -1.90
N ASP A 94 -2.89 5.50 -1.80
CA ASP A 94 -2.23 5.87 -0.54
C ASP A 94 -2.48 7.37 -0.27
N PRO A 95 -3.48 7.72 0.58
CA PRO A 95 -3.95 9.08 0.80
C PRO A 95 -3.08 9.83 1.81
N VAL A 96 -1.76 9.81 1.64
CA VAL A 96 -0.78 10.35 2.59
C VAL A 96 -1.14 11.74 3.08
N GLY A 97 -1.37 11.86 4.39
CA GLY A 97 -1.68 13.13 5.06
C GLY A 97 -3.11 13.62 4.87
N ALA A 98 -4.05 12.78 4.43
CA ALA A 98 -5.48 13.09 4.50
C ALA A 98 -5.84 13.45 5.96
N GLY A 99 -6.58 14.56 6.14
CA GLY A 99 -6.86 15.14 7.46
C GLY A 99 -5.85 16.21 7.91
N ALA A 100 -4.63 16.23 7.40
CA ALA A 100 -3.65 17.24 7.78
C ALA A 100 -3.91 18.61 7.13
N THR A 101 -4.41 18.62 5.89
CA THR A 101 -4.82 19.84 5.18
C THR A 101 -6.05 19.57 4.34
N GLN A 102 -6.84 20.64 4.08
CA GLN A 102 -8.03 20.56 3.25
C GLN A 102 -7.69 20.03 1.85
N MET A 103 -6.61 20.55 1.23
CA MET A 103 -6.17 20.12 -0.10
C MET A 103 -5.92 18.61 -0.18
N ARG A 104 -5.29 18.00 0.83
CA ARG A 104 -5.02 16.56 0.86
C ARG A 104 -6.30 15.75 0.99
N THR A 105 -7.17 16.16 1.91
CA THR A 105 -8.45 15.51 2.15
C THR A 105 -9.35 15.57 0.91
N ASP A 106 -9.47 16.76 0.29
CA ASP A 106 -10.28 16.94 -0.91
C ASP A 106 -9.73 16.17 -2.11
N SER A 107 -8.39 16.13 -2.26
CA SER A 107 -7.77 15.36 -3.34
C SER A 107 -7.99 13.86 -3.15
N ALA A 108 -7.85 13.34 -1.92
CA ALA A 108 -8.10 11.92 -1.64
C ALA A 108 -9.58 11.56 -1.90
N ARG A 109 -10.53 12.39 -1.43
CA ARG A 109 -11.96 12.21 -1.71
C ARG A 109 -12.27 12.27 -3.20
N MET A 110 -11.71 13.25 -3.91
CA MET A 110 -11.89 13.37 -5.37
C MET A 110 -11.44 12.12 -6.12
N LEU A 111 -10.32 11.52 -5.72
CA LEU A 111 -9.83 10.27 -6.30
C LEU A 111 -10.76 9.09 -5.97
N LEU A 112 -11.24 8.99 -4.73
CA LEU A 112 -12.18 7.94 -4.29
C LEU A 112 -13.53 8.06 -5.02
N ASP A 113 -14.05 9.29 -5.19
CA ASP A 113 -15.33 9.53 -5.85
C ASP A 113 -15.28 9.30 -7.36
N ALA A 114 -14.12 9.55 -7.98
CA ALA A 114 -13.96 9.53 -9.44
C ALA A 114 -13.46 8.20 -10.01
N LEU A 115 -12.88 7.32 -9.17
CA LEU A 115 -12.19 6.10 -9.58
C LEU A 115 -12.71 4.88 -8.80
N HIS A 116 -12.72 3.73 -9.47
CA HIS A 116 -12.84 2.45 -8.77
C HIS A 116 -11.49 2.09 -8.17
N ILE A 117 -11.39 2.20 -6.84
CA ILE A 117 -10.18 1.86 -6.08
C ILE A 117 -10.26 0.41 -5.63
N ALA A 118 -9.26 -0.39 -5.95
CA ALA A 118 -9.17 -1.77 -5.50
C ALA A 118 -8.71 -1.87 -4.03
N VAL A 119 -7.72 -1.04 -3.65
CA VAL A 119 -7.17 -1.00 -2.29
C VAL A 119 -6.93 0.44 -1.87
N LEU A 120 -7.54 0.85 -0.76
CA LEU A 120 -7.18 2.06 -0.03
C LEU A 120 -6.24 1.68 1.12
N LYS A 121 -5.00 2.18 1.12
CA LYS A 121 -4.03 1.92 2.17
C LYS A 121 -3.59 3.23 2.83
N GLY A 122 -3.87 3.38 4.11
CA GLY A 122 -3.48 4.53 4.92
C GLY A 122 -3.15 4.14 6.36
N ASN A 123 -2.80 5.11 7.19
CA ASN A 123 -2.80 4.94 8.64
C ASN A 123 -4.22 5.14 9.21
N ALA A 124 -4.39 4.86 10.51
CA ALA A 124 -5.70 4.95 11.15
C ALA A 124 -6.32 6.36 11.11
N GLY A 125 -5.49 7.41 11.13
CA GLY A 125 -5.96 8.81 11.02
C GLY A 125 -6.43 9.15 9.61
N GLU A 126 -5.67 8.78 8.59
CA GLU A 126 -6.00 9.03 7.19
C GLU A 126 -7.31 8.33 6.80
N VAL A 127 -7.41 7.03 7.13
CA VAL A 127 -8.62 6.25 6.85
C VAL A 127 -9.80 6.76 7.69
N GLY A 128 -9.60 7.10 8.98
CA GLY A 128 -10.64 7.64 9.84
C GLY A 128 -11.25 8.93 9.31
N VAL A 129 -10.42 9.88 8.84
CA VAL A 129 -10.90 11.14 8.25
C VAL A 129 -11.68 10.90 6.95
N LEU A 130 -11.22 9.97 6.10
CA LEU A 130 -11.93 9.65 4.86
C LEU A 130 -13.25 8.94 5.13
N ALA A 131 -13.30 8.09 6.14
CA ALA A 131 -14.51 7.43 6.62
C ALA A 131 -15.50 8.37 7.34
N GLY A 132 -15.14 9.64 7.56
CA GLY A 132 -15.98 10.59 8.30
C GLY A 132 -15.98 10.37 9.81
N ALA A 133 -15.04 9.59 10.37
CA ALA A 133 -14.90 9.41 11.80
C ALA A 133 -14.16 10.60 12.44
N ASP A 134 -14.40 10.81 13.76
CA ASP A 134 -13.64 11.78 14.55
C ASP A 134 -12.19 11.32 14.70
N ALA A 135 -11.32 11.78 13.81
CA ALA A 135 -9.91 11.48 13.79
C ALA A 135 -9.06 12.74 13.89
N GLN A 136 -8.01 12.69 14.69
CA GLN A 136 -7.04 13.79 14.82
C GLN A 136 -5.73 13.42 14.15
N VAL A 137 -5.30 14.24 13.20
CA VAL A 137 -4.05 14.07 12.44
C VAL A 137 -3.15 15.30 12.63
N ARG A 138 -1.88 15.09 12.91
CA ARG A 138 -0.87 16.14 12.96
C ARG A 138 0.22 15.89 11.94
N GLY A 139 0.21 16.67 10.86
CA GLY A 139 1.10 16.44 9.72
C GLY A 139 0.78 15.13 9.02
N VAL A 140 1.69 14.16 9.06
CA VAL A 140 1.49 12.78 8.57
C VAL A 140 1.38 11.77 9.71
N ASP A 141 1.46 12.25 10.97
CA ASP A 141 1.37 11.40 12.16
C ASP A 141 -0.06 11.36 12.70
N PHE A 142 -0.45 10.19 13.16
CA PHE A 142 -1.75 9.94 13.74
C PHE A 142 -1.72 10.17 15.26
N LEU A 143 -2.69 10.94 15.79
CA LEU A 143 -2.78 11.25 17.23
C LEU A 143 -3.84 10.42 17.99
N GLY A 144 -4.70 9.69 17.29
CA GLY A 144 -5.73 8.83 17.87
C GLY A 144 -7.07 8.90 17.11
N ILE A 145 -7.85 7.83 17.19
CA ILE A 145 -9.27 7.79 16.78
C ILE A 145 -10.08 7.58 18.05
N GLY A 146 -11.19 8.31 18.20
CA GLY A 146 -12.17 8.07 19.25
C GLY A 146 -12.95 6.75 19.09
N SER A 147 -12.82 6.09 17.92
CA SER A 147 -13.52 4.87 17.53
C SER A 147 -12.54 3.71 17.32
N ASP A 148 -13.02 2.46 17.42
CA ASP A 148 -12.27 1.25 17.08
C ASP A 148 -11.84 1.26 15.60
N PRO A 149 -10.52 1.22 15.28
CA PRO A 149 -10.03 1.26 13.91
C PRO A 149 -10.55 0.10 13.05
N VAL A 150 -10.80 -1.07 13.63
CA VAL A 150 -11.36 -2.24 12.92
C VAL A 150 -12.79 -1.94 12.49
N ALA A 151 -13.61 -1.39 13.39
CA ALA A 151 -15.00 -1.04 13.09
C ALA A 151 -15.08 0.05 12.00
N VAL A 152 -14.23 1.08 12.08
CA VAL A 152 -14.14 2.16 11.08
C VAL A 152 -13.73 1.62 9.73
N ALA A 153 -12.64 0.83 9.66
CA ALA A 153 -12.16 0.27 8.41
C ALA A 153 -13.22 -0.64 7.76
N ARG A 154 -13.89 -1.46 8.57
CA ARG A 154 -14.91 -2.41 8.11
C ARG A 154 -16.11 -1.70 7.51
N ALA A 155 -16.66 -0.69 8.22
CA ALA A 155 -17.79 0.08 7.75
C ALA A 155 -17.45 0.84 6.45
N PHE A 156 -16.26 1.45 6.38
CA PHE A 156 -15.82 2.17 5.20
C PHE A 156 -15.59 1.25 4.00
N ALA A 157 -14.99 0.08 4.22
CA ALA A 157 -14.77 -0.90 3.16
C ALA A 157 -16.11 -1.44 2.60
N GLU A 158 -17.11 -1.68 3.46
CA GLU A 158 -18.44 -2.13 3.07
C GLU A 158 -19.19 -1.07 2.27
N ASP A 159 -19.16 0.19 2.74
CA ASP A 159 -19.86 1.32 2.09
C ASP A 159 -19.24 1.65 0.72
N ALA A 160 -17.91 1.72 0.65
CA ALA A 160 -17.19 2.04 -0.58
C ALA A 160 -17.02 0.85 -1.54
N GLY A 161 -17.25 -0.38 -1.10
CA GLY A 161 -17.06 -1.60 -1.90
C GLY A 161 -15.59 -1.88 -2.27
N ILE A 162 -14.64 -1.50 -1.41
CA ILE A 162 -13.20 -1.59 -1.65
C ILE A 162 -12.49 -2.39 -0.55
N THR A 163 -11.24 -2.79 -0.80
CA THR A 163 -10.37 -3.27 0.28
C THR A 163 -9.72 -2.09 1.00
N VAL A 164 -9.87 -2.04 2.32
CA VAL A 164 -9.23 -1.03 3.18
C VAL A 164 -8.09 -1.67 3.97
N VAL A 165 -6.94 -1.00 3.97
CA VAL A 165 -5.76 -1.35 4.74
C VAL A 165 -5.44 -0.22 5.70
N ILE A 166 -5.46 -0.49 7.00
CA ILE A 166 -4.91 0.41 8.02
C ILE A 166 -3.56 -0.14 8.47
N SER A 167 -2.49 0.60 8.19
CA SER A 167 -1.15 0.23 8.64
C SER A 167 -0.87 0.74 10.06
N GLY A 168 -0.22 -0.12 10.89
CA GLY A 168 0.09 0.17 12.29
C GLY A 168 1.03 -0.87 12.90
N ALA A 169 1.04 -0.97 14.23
CA ALA A 169 1.76 -2.04 14.94
C ALA A 169 1.16 -3.42 14.63
N THR A 170 -0.14 -3.48 14.44
CA THR A 170 -0.89 -4.55 13.81
C THR A 170 -1.60 -3.92 12.62
N ASP A 171 -1.37 -4.43 11.42
CA ASP A 171 -2.08 -3.94 10.24
C ASP A 171 -3.47 -4.58 10.17
N ILE A 172 -4.46 -3.81 9.70
CA ILE A 172 -5.85 -4.24 9.51
C ILE A 172 -6.13 -4.28 8.01
N VAL A 173 -6.66 -5.39 7.50
CA VAL A 173 -7.07 -5.55 6.10
C VAL A 173 -8.50 -6.04 6.06
N THR A 174 -9.40 -5.34 5.35
CA THR A 174 -10.81 -5.69 5.31
C THR A 174 -11.49 -5.29 3.99
N ASP A 175 -12.50 -6.07 3.59
CA ASP A 175 -13.45 -5.76 2.52
C ASP A 175 -14.86 -5.46 3.08
N GLY A 176 -14.96 -5.19 4.38
CA GLY A 176 -16.24 -5.04 5.10
C GLY A 176 -16.80 -6.35 5.64
N LYS A 177 -16.54 -7.48 4.97
CA LYS A 177 -17.03 -8.82 5.36
C LYS A 177 -15.98 -9.61 6.13
N ARG A 178 -14.76 -9.63 5.63
CA ARG A 178 -13.60 -10.30 6.21
C ARG A 178 -12.69 -9.27 6.87
N VAL A 179 -12.10 -9.62 7.99
CA VAL A 179 -11.08 -8.81 8.65
C VAL A 179 -9.86 -9.69 8.91
N LEU A 180 -8.73 -9.27 8.40
CA LEU A 180 -7.43 -9.88 8.66
C LEU A 180 -6.58 -8.91 9.46
N LEU A 181 -5.90 -9.44 10.46
CA LEU A 181 -4.89 -8.73 11.24
C LEU A 181 -3.52 -9.31 10.91
N VAL A 182 -2.58 -8.45 10.53
CA VAL A 182 -1.19 -8.83 10.21
C VAL A 182 -0.29 -8.27 11.28
N ASP A 183 0.37 -9.17 12.02
CA ASP A 183 1.22 -8.84 13.17
C ASP A 183 2.73 -8.88 12.82
N ASN A 184 3.06 -8.91 11.52
CA ASN A 184 4.44 -8.85 11.06
C ASN A 184 4.96 -7.42 11.01
N GLY A 185 6.22 -7.26 11.33
CA GLY A 185 6.91 -5.97 11.29
C GLY A 185 7.80 -5.73 12.50
N HIS A 186 8.48 -4.58 12.49
CA HIS A 186 9.38 -4.17 13.56
C HIS A 186 9.30 -2.65 13.76
N GLU A 187 9.48 -2.17 15.00
CA GLU A 187 9.38 -0.74 15.34
C GLU A 187 10.34 0.16 14.54
N MET A 188 11.47 -0.36 14.08
CA MET A 188 12.42 0.38 13.25
C MET A 188 11.82 0.80 11.91
N MET A 189 10.79 0.12 11.42
CA MET A 189 10.05 0.54 10.21
C MET A 189 9.42 1.92 10.43
N GLY A 190 8.91 2.21 11.62
CA GLY A 190 8.38 3.53 11.99
C GLY A 190 9.43 4.64 12.12
N ARG A 191 10.71 4.29 12.19
CA ARG A 191 11.84 5.26 12.24
C ARG A 191 12.44 5.57 10.87
N LEU A 192 11.91 4.95 9.82
CA LEU A 192 12.32 5.15 8.43
C LEU A 192 11.20 5.83 7.66
N SER A 193 11.50 7.00 7.07
CA SER A 193 10.52 7.69 6.21
C SER A 193 10.18 6.84 4.98
N GLY A 194 8.90 6.78 4.64
CA GLY A 194 8.43 6.16 3.41
C GLY A 194 8.06 4.68 3.49
N THR A 195 8.19 4.03 4.65
CA THR A 195 7.76 2.62 4.79
C THR A 195 6.28 2.42 4.47
N GLY A 196 5.43 3.39 4.80
CA GLY A 196 4.03 3.39 4.38
C GLY A 196 3.88 3.40 2.86
N CYS A 197 4.61 4.27 2.16
CA CYS A 197 4.59 4.36 0.69
C CYS A 197 5.17 3.10 0.03
N MET A 198 6.23 2.52 0.61
CA MET A 198 6.78 1.22 0.18
C MET A 198 5.74 0.10 0.33
N ALA A 199 5.00 0.07 1.44
CA ALA A 199 3.92 -0.89 1.64
C ALA A 199 2.81 -0.76 0.59
N ALA A 200 2.45 0.47 0.18
CA ALA A 200 1.50 0.71 -0.91
C ALA A 200 2.03 0.19 -2.26
N SER A 201 3.33 0.38 -2.55
CA SER A 201 3.98 -0.17 -3.75
C SER A 201 3.95 -1.71 -3.76
N LEU A 202 4.21 -2.34 -2.62
CA LEU A 202 4.08 -3.79 -2.48
C LEU A 202 2.64 -4.27 -2.60
N ALA A 203 1.67 -3.54 -2.03
CA ALA A 203 0.26 -3.84 -2.23
C ALA A 203 -0.11 -3.86 -3.72
N GLY A 204 0.43 -2.91 -4.51
CA GLY A 204 0.31 -2.90 -5.98
C GLY A 204 0.90 -4.14 -6.62
N ALA A 205 2.12 -4.52 -6.25
CA ALA A 205 2.79 -5.71 -6.81
C ALA A 205 2.03 -7.01 -6.53
N PHE A 206 1.44 -7.14 -5.34
CA PHE A 206 0.64 -8.31 -4.98
C PHE A 206 -0.77 -8.28 -5.60
N ALA A 207 -1.39 -7.10 -5.74
CA ALA A 207 -2.69 -6.93 -6.39
C ALA A 207 -2.62 -7.28 -7.89
N ALA A 208 -1.51 -7.00 -8.55
CA ALA A 208 -1.26 -7.32 -9.96
C ALA A 208 -1.33 -8.82 -10.29
N VAL A 209 -1.22 -9.71 -9.30
CA VAL A 209 -1.18 -11.18 -9.50
C VAL A 209 -2.30 -11.93 -8.78
N ALA A 210 -3.31 -11.20 -8.24
CA ALA A 210 -4.40 -11.80 -7.47
C ALA A 210 -5.68 -10.98 -7.55
N ASP A 211 -6.81 -11.64 -7.79
CA ASP A 211 -8.13 -11.00 -7.83
C ASP A 211 -8.70 -10.71 -6.42
N ASP A 212 -8.26 -11.44 -5.40
CA ASP A 212 -8.67 -11.22 -4.00
C ASP A 212 -7.73 -10.20 -3.32
N HIS A 213 -8.17 -8.94 -3.28
CA HIS A 213 -7.38 -7.84 -2.76
C HIS A 213 -7.21 -7.85 -1.23
N VAL A 214 -8.07 -8.54 -0.49
CA VAL A 214 -7.85 -8.78 0.96
C VAL A 214 -6.67 -9.73 1.15
N VAL A 215 -6.62 -10.80 0.37
CA VAL A 215 -5.52 -11.78 0.42
C VAL A 215 -4.21 -11.17 -0.05
N SER A 216 -4.23 -10.45 -1.17
CA SER A 216 -3.02 -9.84 -1.75
C SER A 216 -2.44 -8.75 -0.84
N SER A 217 -3.28 -7.91 -0.23
CA SER A 217 -2.84 -6.88 0.71
C SER A 217 -2.23 -7.49 1.97
N ALA A 218 -2.87 -8.49 2.56
CA ALA A 218 -2.33 -9.18 3.74
C ALA A 218 -0.99 -9.88 3.42
N ALA A 219 -0.87 -10.47 2.22
CA ALA A 219 0.38 -11.08 1.77
C ALA A 219 1.51 -10.05 1.59
N ALA A 220 1.20 -8.88 1.02
CA ALA A 220 2.15 -7.77 0.85
C ALA A 220 2.68 -7.28 2.20
N LEU A 221 1.78 -7.05 3.17
CA LEU A 221 2.14 -6.59 4.51
C LEU A 221 2.94 -7.65 5.27
N ALA A 222 2.55 -8.91 5.22
CA ALA A 222 3.30 -10.00 5.85
C ALA A 222 4.71 -10.14 5.24
N ALA A 223 4.84 -10.09 3.91
CA ALA A 223 6.13 -10.14 3.23
C ALA A 223 7.03 -8.97 3.63
N PHE A 224 6.48 -7.75 3.67
CA PHE A 224 7.19 -6.55 4.07
C PHE A 224 7.59 -6.59 5.55
N GLY A 225 6.67 -7.01 6.42
CA GLY A 225 6.93 -7.15 7.85
C GLY A 225 8.01 -8.18 8.15
N ILE A 226 7.98 -9.36 7.51
CA ILE A 226 9.03 -10.40 7.66
C ILE A 226 10.40 -9.86 7.22
N ALA A 227 10.47 -9.12 6.09
CA ALA A 227 11.71 -8.49 5.67
C ALA A 227 12.19 -7.46 6.69
N GLY A 228 11.27 -6.67 7.27
CA GLY A 228 11.57 -5.73 8.35
C GLY A 228 12.12 -6.38 9.61
N GLU A 229 11.56 -7.50 10.02
CA GLU A 229 12.04 -8.29 11.17
C GLU A 229 13.46 -8.83 10.94
N LYS A 230 13.71 -9.39 9.73
CA LYS A 230 15.05 -9.86 9.35
C LYS A 230 16.05 -8.71 9.28
N ALA A 231 15.65 -7.56 8.75
CA ALA A 231 16.50 -6.37 8.69
C ALA A 231 16.86 -5.85 10.09
N ALA A 232 15.91 -5.82 11.01
CA ALA A 232 16.13 -5.36 12.38
C ALA A 232 17.13 -6.23 13.14
N ALA A 233 17.17 -7.53 12.84
CA ALA A 233 18.09 -8.47 13.49
C ALA A 233 19.58 -8.19 13.15
N VAL A 234 19.88 -7.51 12.04
CA VAL A 234 21.24 -7.25 11.57
C VAL A 234 21.60 -5.76 11.52
N ALA A 235 20.62 -4.87 11.63
CA ALA A 235 20.82 -3.43 11.54
C ALA A 235 21.40 -2.84 12.82
N SER A 236 22.34 -1.89 12.69
CA SER A 236 22.88 -1.10 13.79
C SER A 236 22.26 0.29 13.91
N GLY A 237 21.38 0.69 12.95
CA GLY A 237 20.72 1.98 12.93
C GLY A 237 19.81 2.15 11.72
N PRO A 238 19.10 3.31 11.55
CA PRO A 238 18.09 3.47 10.51
C PRO A 238 18.59 3.26 9.08
N TYR A 239 19.80 3.71 8.74
CA TYR A 239 20.34 3.54 7.39
C TYR A 239 20.77 2.11 7.08
N SER A 240 21.42 1.44 8.04
CA SER A 240 21.73 0.01 7.89
C SER A 240 20.44 -0.83 7.86
N PHE A 241 19.42 -0.43 8.63
CA PHE A 241 18.10 -1.03 8.57
C PHE A 241 17.47 -0.87 7.18
N ARG A 242 17.52 0.34 6.59
CA ARG A 242 16.99 0.58 5.24
C ARG A 242 17.67 -0.33 4.22
N ALA A 243 19.00 -0.41 4.21
CA ALA A 243 19.73 -1.29 3.32
C ALA A 243 19.35 -2.77 3.52
N ALA A 244 19.34 -3.23 4.78
CA ALA A 244 18.98 -4.60 5.13
C ALA A 244 17.51 -4.94 4.78
N LEU A 245 16.60 -3.97 4.81
CA LEU A 245 15.19 -4.15 4.43
C LEU A 245 15.06 -4.47 2.94
N PHE A 246 15.77 -3.73 2.06
CA PHE A 246 15.79 -3.99 0.62
C PHE A 246 16.44 -5.35 0.32
N ASP A 247 17.59 -5.64 0.94
CA ASP A 247 18.27 -6.93 0.81
C ASP A 247 17.38 -8.08 1.30
N GLY A 248 16.68 -7.88 2.42
CA GLY A 248 15.73 -8.84 2.99
C GLY A 248 14.55 -9.14 2.07
N LEU A 249 14.00 -8.11 1.40
CA LEU A 249 12.94 -8.30 0.40
C LEU A 249 13.45 -9.05 -0.83
N ALA A 250 14.62 -8.70 -1.33
CA ALA A 250 15.22 -9.37 -2.48
C ALA A 250 15.54 -10.85 -2.19
N ALA A 251 16.00 -11.15 -0.98
CA ALA A 251 16.32 -12.49 -0.52
C ALA A 251 15.11 -13.29 0.01
N LEU A 252 13.92 -12.66 0.16
CA LEU A 252 12.73 -13.29 0.73
C LEU A 252 12.30 -14.51 -0.09
N ARG A 253 12.17 -15.68 0.53
CA ARG A 253 11.73 -16.91 -0.13
C ARG A 253 10.28 -17.23 0.22
N PRO A 254 9.56 -17.99 -0.63
CA PRO A 254 8.22 -18.49 -0.31
C PRO A 254 8.16 -19.19 1.05
N ASP A 255 9.16 -20.00 1.40
CA ASP A 255 9.24 -20.69 2.69
C ASP A 255 9.34 -19.73 3.87
N ASP A 256 9.98 -18.57 3.70
CA ASP A 256 10.04 -17.54 4.75
C ASP A 256 8.65 -17.00 5.07
N ILE A 257 7.80 -16.85 4.05
CA ILE A 257 6.40 -16.43 4.23
C ILE A 257 5.58 -17.54 4.91
N VAL A 258 5.75 -18.80 4.47
CA VAL A 258 5.04 -19.95 5.07
C VAL A 258 5.32 -20.05 6.57
N GLN A 259 6.58 -19.84 6.97
CA GLN A 259 7.02 -19.99 8.36
C GLN A 259 6.82 -18.72 9.19
N GLY A 260 6.92 -17.54 8.58
CA GLY A 260 6.98 -16.26 9.27
C GLY A 260 5.69 -15.44 9.27
N ALA A 261 4.72 -15.72 8.41
CA ALA A 261 3.50 -14.92 8.33
C ALA A 261 2.63 -15.09 9.59
N ARG A 262 2.38 -13.98 10.27
CA ARG A 262 1.52 -13.90 11.45
C ARG A 262 0.23 -13.16 11.09
N VAL A 263 -0.75 -13.92 10.60
CA VAL A 263 -2.04 -13.38 10.15
C VAL A 263 -3.17 -14.06 10.89
N ARG A 264 -4.06 -13.25 11.48
CA ARG A 264 -5.25 -13.69 12.20
C ARG A 264 -6.51 -13.24 11.47
N VAL A 265 -7.53 -14.07 11.48
CA VAL A 265 -8.89 -13.73 11.00
C VAL A 265 -9.73 -13.37 12.20
N LEU A 266 -10.45 -12.22 12.15
CA LEU A 266 -11.42 -11.83 13.17
C LEU A 266 -12.83 -12.32 12.83
#